data_8ca3e69a8657199b916acdc369f7b0d4
#
_entry.id   8ca3e69a8657199b916acdc369f7b0d4
#
_cell.length_a   1.000
_cell.length_b   1.000
_cell.length_c   1.000
_cell.angle_alpha   90.00
_cell.angle_beta   90.00
_cell.angle_gamma   90.00
#
_symmetry.space_group_name_H-M   'P 1'
#
loop_
_entity.id
_entity.type
_entity.pdbx_description
1 polymer ?
#
loop_
_entity_poly.entity_id
_entity_poly.type
_entity_poly.pdbx_seq_one_letter_code
_entity_poly.pdbx_strand_id
1 'polypeptide(L)'
;MERSNERYGLGDFVIGDGRLTVLAGPCSLESPELGLEVARTMKDLCEARGLPYVFKASFDKANRTSLRSWRGPGLEKGLEQLARIREAAGVPMVTDIHESWQAEPVGRVVDIVQIPAFLCRQTDLLVAAAATGKIVNIKKANLADRKSVV
;
A
#
# COMPACT_ATOMS: atom_id res chain seq x y z
N MET A 1 25.24 11.88 6.73
CA MET A 1 24.08 11.05 7.04
C MET A 1 24.04 9.94 5.99
N GLU A 2 24.61 8.79 6.32
CA GLU A 2 24.58 7.63 5.44
C GLU A 2 23.12 7.22 5.22
N ARG A 3 22.72 7.10 3.97
CA ARG A 3 21.45 6.46 3.64
C ARG A 3 21.60 4.99 4.05
N SER A 4 20.88 4.55 5.07
CA SER A 4 20.76 3.12 5.33
C SER A 4 20.17 2.48 4.06
N ASN A 5 20.96 1.71 3.34
CA ASN A 5 20.48 0.88 2.24
C ASN A 5 19.72 -0.31 2.83
N GLU A 6 18.62 -0.03 3.52
CA GLU A 6 17.76 -1.08 4.03
C GLU A 6 17.11 -1.81 2.85
N ARG A 7 17.23 -3.11 2.86
CA ARG A 7 16.71 -4.00 1.83
C ARG A 7 15.58 -4.82 2.44
N TYR A 8 14.44 -4.81 1.78
CA TYR A 8 13.26 -5.53 2.22
C TYR A 8 12.89 -6.61 1.20
N GLY A 9 13.01 -7.88 1.60
CA GLY A 9 12.57 -9.01 0.77
C GLY A 9 11.05 -9.00 0.62
N LEU A 10 10.57 -9.16 -0.62
CA LEU A 10 9.15 -9.17 -0.94
C LEU A 10 8.88 -10.18 -2.06
N GLY A 11 8.50 -11.41 -1.70
CA GLY A 11 8.39 -12.49 -2.67
C GLY A 11 9.74 -12.73 -3.38
N ASP A 12 9.71 -12.66 -4.71
CA ASP A 12 10.86 -12.96 -5.57
C ASP A 12 11.79 -11.75 -5.80
N PHE A 13 11.55 -10.62 -5.15
CA PHE A 13 12.38 -9.43 -5.31
C PHE A 13 12.67 -8.72 -3.99
N VAL A 14 13.58 -7.75 -4.04
CA VAL A 14 14.01 -6.95 -2.90
C VAL A 14 13.75 -5.48 -3.19
N ILE A 15 13.01 -4.79 -2.31
CA ILE A 15 12.89 -3.34 -2.34
C ILE A 15 14.18 -2.74 -1.78
N GLY A 16 14.76 -1.74 -2.48
CA GLY A 16 16.01 -1.09 -2.08
C GLY A 16 17.27 -1.71 -2.67
N ASP A 17 17.16 -2.61 -3.64
CA ASP A 17 18.29 -3.21 -4.36
C ASP A 17 18.84 -2.33 -5.51
N GLY A 18 18.32 -1.13 -5.66
CA GLY A 18 18.69 -0.17 -6.72
C GLY A 18 17.75 -0.18 -7.91
N ARG A 19 16.86 -1.17 -8.04
CA ARG A 19 15.83 -1.18 -9.08
C ARG A 19 14.60 -0.35 -8.65
N LEU A 20 13.95 0.26 -9.64
CA LEU A 20 12.67 0.94 -9.42
C LEU A 20 11.58 -0.10 -9.14
N THR A 21 10.97 -0.04 -7.96
CA THR A 21 9.79 -0.84 -7.62
C THR A 21 8.52 -0.05 -7.92
N VAL A 22 7.60 -0.64 -8.68
CA VAL A 22 6.33 -0.01 -9.08
C VAL A 22 5.23 -0.41 -8.11
N LEU A 23 4.71 0.56 -7.34
CA LEU A 23 3.51 0.40 -6.51
C LEU A 23 2.35 1.08 -7.21
N ALA A 24 1.52 0.33 -7.92
CA ALA A 24 0.45 0.88 -8.76
C ALA A 24 -0.81 0.01 -8.75
N GLY A 25 -1.95 0.64 -9.06
CA GLY A 25 -3.25 -0.02 -9.12
C GLY A 25 -4.39 0.99 -9.14
N PRO A 26 -5.65 0.56 -9.05
CA PRO A 26 -6.78 1.47 -8.99
C PRO A 26 -6.70 2.33 -7.73
N CYS A 27 -7.04 3.60 -7.84
CA CYS A 27 -7.00 4.52 -6.69
C CYS A 27 -7.84 4.00 -5.53
N SER A 28 -8.99 3.42 -5.84
CA SER A 28 -9.94 2.82 -4.91
C SER A 28 -10.40 1.47 -5.42
N LEU A 29 -10.71 0.57 -4.52
CA LEU A 29 -11.15 -0.79 -4.86
C LEU A 29 -12.65 -0.77 -5.21
N GLU A 30 -12.97 -0.55 -6.49
CA GLU A 30 -14.35 -0.42 -6.97
C GLU A 30 -15.02 -1.80 -7.13
N SER A 31 -14.30 -2.75 -7.74
CA SER A 31 -14.72 -4.15 -7.82
C SER A 31 -13.50 -5.08 -7.82
N PRO A 32 -13.65 -6.33 -7.38
CA PRO A 32 -12.56 -7.30 -7.45
C PRO A 32 -12.17 -7.65 -8.89
N GLU A 33 -13.11 -7.63 -9.83
CA GLU A 33 -12.86 -7.92 -11.25
C GLU A 33 -11.95 -6.85 -11.86
N LEU A 34 -12.28 -5.56 -11.69
CA LEU A 34 -11.45 -4.44 -12.13
C LEU A 34 -10.07 -4.49 -11.46
N GLY A 35 -10.05 -4.75 -10.15
CA GLY A 35 -8.80 -4.89 -9.41
C GLY A 35 -7.90 -5.99 -9.98
N LEU A 36 -8.46 -7.14 -10.30
CA LEU A 36 -7.74 -8.28 -10.87
C LEU A 36 -7.24 -7.98 -12.30
N GLU A 37 -8.06 -7.36 -13.13
CA GLU A 37 -7.66 -6.93 -14.48
C GLU A 37 -6.44 -5.99 -14.43
N VAL A 38 -6.52 -4.96 -13.58
CA VAL A 38 -5.41 -4.01 -13.38
C VAL A 38 -4.17 -4.72 -12.83
N ALA A 39 -4.33 -5.62 -11.85
CA ALA A 39 -3.20 -6.35 -11.27
C ALA A 39 -2.46 -7.18 -12.31
N ARG A 40 -3.17 -7.92 -13.14
CA ARG A 40 -2.59 -8.75 -14.23
C ARG A 40 -1.92 -7.90 -15.29
N THR A 41 -2.62 -6.88 -15.79
CA THR A 41 -2.07 -5.98 -16.82
C THR A 41 -0.78 -5.31 -16.35
N MET A 42 -0.76 -4.79 -15.12
CA MET A 42 0.42 -4.13 -14.57
C MET A 42 1.55 -5.12 -14.27
N LYS A 43 1.23 -6.34 -13.83
CA LYS A 43 2.21 -7.41 -13.67
C LYS A 43 2.92 -7.68 -14.98
N ASP A 44 2.17 -7.97 -16.05
CA ASP A 44 2.73 -8.29 -17.38
C ASP A 44 3.60 -7.13 -17.92
N LEU A 45 3.12 -5.89 -17.76
CA LEU A 45 3.85 -4.69 -18.19
C LEU A 45 5.15 -4.47 -17.42
N CYS A 46 5.16 -4.74 -16.12
CA CYS A 46 6.35 -4.62 -15.29
C CYS A 46 7.33 -5.77 -15.54
N GLU A 47 6.85 -7.00 -15.63
CA GLU A 47 7.69 -8.18 -15.95
C GLU A 47 8.40 -8.00 -17.29
N ALA A 48 7.69 -7.54 -18.33
CA ALA A 48 8.28 -7.27 -19.65
C ALA A 48 9.41 -6.21 -19.62
N ARG A 49 9.52 -5.44 -18.53
CA ARG A 49 10.53 -4.39 -18.32
C ARG A 49 11.53 -4.71 -17.22
N GLY A 50 11.44 -5.88 -16.62
CA GLY A 50 12.28 -6.29 -15.49
C GLY A 50 12.07 -5.46 -14.22
N LEU A 51 10.87 -4.86 -14.05
CA LEU A 51 10.53 -4.02 -12.90
C LEU A 51 9.74 -4.81 -11.85
N PRO A 52 10.15 -4.79 -10.57
CA PRO A 52 9.35 -5.29 -9.48
C PRO A 52 8.00 -4.56 -9.38
N TYR A 53 6.92 -5.32 -9.18
CA TYR A 53 5.56 -4.79 -9.11
C TYR A 53 4.85 -5.18 -7.81
N VAL A 54 4.17 -4.21 -7.20
CA VAL A 54 3.28 -4.37 -6.06
C VAL A 54 1.92 -3.76 -6.41
N PHE A 55 0.86 -4.55 -6.30
CA PHE A 55 -0.49 -4.04 -6.51
C PHE A 55 -0.92 -3.12 -5.39
N LYS A 56 -1.48 -1.96 -5.74
CA LYS A 56 -1.95 -0.95 -4.78
C LYS A 56 -3.43 -0.63 -4.98
N ALA A 57 -4.22 -0.75 -3.92
CA ALA A 57 -5.58 -0.17 -3.88
C ALA A 57 -5.93 0.24 -2.46
N SER A 58 -6.79 1.26 -2.31
CA SER A 58 -7.33 1.67 -1.03
C SER A 58 -8.73 1.09 -0.83
N PHE A 59 -9.00 0.54 0.35
CA PHE A 59 -10.33 0.07 0.74
C PHE A 59 -11.24 1.22 1.23
N ASP A 60 -10.65 2.34 1.62
CA ASP A 60 -11.34 3.56 2.04
C ASP A 60 -10.61 4.81 1.56
N LYS A 61 -11.36 5.84 1.21
CA LYS A 61 -10.89 7.19 0.86
C LYS A 61 -11.35 8.17 1.94
N ALA A 62 -10.63 8.20 3.06
CA ALA A 62 -10.98 9.00 4.24
C ALA A 62 -10.88 10.53 4.03
N ASN A 63 -10.23 10.99 2.95
CA ASN A 63 -9.96 12.41 2.67
C ASN A 63 -10.87 13.02 1.59
N ARG A 64 -12.11 12.57 1.45
CA ARG A 64 -13.06 13.14 0.49
C ARG A 64 -13.52 14.53 0.89
N THR A 65 -13.78 15.37 -0.11
CA THR A 65 -14.27 16.75 0.08
C THR A 65 -15.78 16.83 0.26
N SER A 66 -16.52 15.76 0.00
CA SER A 66 -17.96 15.68 0.18
C SER A 66 -18.36 14.42 0.95
N LEU A 67 -19.27 14.56 1.91
CA LEU A 67 -19.84 13.45 2.67
C LEU A 67 -20.61 12.44 1.80
N ARG A 68 -21.05 12.86 0.63
CA ARG A 68 -21.78 12.01 -0.34
C ARG A 68 -20.87 11.26 -1.30
N SER A 69 -19.56 11.56 -1.31
CA SER A 69 -18.61 10.86 -2.18
C SER A 69 -18.47 9.41 -1.76
N TRP A 70 -18.42 8.53 -2.74
CA TRP A 70 -18.10 7.15 -2.49
C TRP A 70 -16.67 7.01 -1.91
N ARG A 71 -16.55 6.28 -0.83
CA ARG A 71 -15.29 6.13 -0.10
C ARG A 71 -14.57 4.83 -0.37
N GLY A 72 -15.25 3.83 -0.84
CA GLY A 72 -14.71 2.49 -1.04
C GLY A 72 -15.60 1.42 -0.41
N PRO A 73 -15.20 0.14 -0.50
CA PRO A 73 -15.97 -0.99 0.05
C PRO A 73 -15.95 -1.08 1.59
N GLY A 74 -15.07 -0.31 2.26
CA GLY A 74 -14.80 -0.45 3.69
C GLY A 74 -13.76 -1.54 3.99
N LEU A 75 -13.38 -1.66 5.28
CA LEU A 75 -12.26 -2.49 5.70
C LEU A 75 -12.50 -3.98 5.39
N GLU A 76 -13.54 -4.59 5.94
CA GLU A 76 -13.76 -6.03 5.85
C GLU A 76 -13.87 -6.49 4.41
N LYS A 77 -14.81 -5.91 3.66
CA LYS A 77 -15.01 -6.25 2.25
C LYS A 77 -13.79 -5.91 1.39
N GLY A 78 -13.10 -4.81 1.70
CA GLY A 78 -11.90 -4.41 1.00
C GLY A 78 -10.75 -5.41 1.22
N LEU A 79 -10.55 -5.90 2.43
CA LEU A 79 -9.54 -6.92 2.73
C LEU A 79 -9.86 -8.25 2.06
N GLU A 80 -11.13 -8.67 2.03
CA GLU A 80 -11.57 -9.87 1.31
C GLU A 80 -11.27 -9.74 -0.20
N GLN A 81 -11.58 -8.60 -0.80
CA GLN A 81 -11.29 -8.35 -2.21
C GLN A 81 -9.78 -8.35 -2.49
N LEU A 82 -8.97 -7.72 -1.64
CA LEU A 82 -7.51 -7.70 -1.77
C LEU A 82 -6.94 -9.12 -1.69
N ALA A 83 -7.40 -9.93 -0.74
CA ALA A 83 -6.96 -11.32 -0.60
C ALA A 83 -7.27 -12.14 -1.88
N ARG A 84 -8.46 -12.00 -2.44
CA ARG A 84 -8.85 -12.66 -3.70
C ARG A 84 -7.99 -12.23 -4.88
N ILE A 85 -7.70 -10.93 -5.01
CA ILE A 85 -6.84 -10.41 -6.07
C ILE A 85 -5.41 -10.94 -5.90
N ARG A 86 -4.89 -10.94 -4.66
CA ARG A 86 -3.56 -11.48 -4.35
C ARG A 86 -3.43 -12.93 -4.80
N GLU A 87 -4.37 -13.77 -4.42
CA GLU A 87 -4.38 -15.19 -4.78
C GLU A 87 -4.45 -15.39 -6.30
N ALA A 88 -5.34 -14.65 -6.99
CA ALA A 88 -5.59 -14.81 -8.41
C ALA A 88 -4.52 -14.20 -9.33
N ALA A 89 -3.83 -13.14 -8.90
CA ALA A 89 -2.78 -12.46 -9.67
C ALA A 89 -1.36 -12.89 -9.26
N GLY A 90 -1.18 -13.44 -8.06
CA GLY A 90 0.13 -13.84 -7.55
C GLY A 90 1.10 -12.67 -7.43
N VAL A 91 0.64 -11.53 -6.90
CA VAL A 91 1.46 -10.30 -6.72
C VAL A 91 1.43 -9.84 -5.27
N PRO A 92 2.52 -9.22 -4.77
CA PRO A 92 2.49 -8.55 -3.48
C PRO A 92 1.49 -7.40 -3.46
N MET A 93 0.99 -7.07 -2.25
CA MET A 93 -0.10 -6.12 -2.07
C MET A 93 0.29 -4.99 -1.13
N VAL A 94 -0.21 -3.79 -1.42
CA VAL A 94 -0.16 -2.64 -0.52
C VAL A 94 -1.53 -1.96 -0.42
N THR A 95 -1.95 -1.63 0.79
CA THR A 95 -3.10 -0.76 1.05
C THR A 95 -2.78 0.24 2.16
N ASP A 96 -3.53 1.32 2.22
CA ASP A 96 -3.37 2.35 3.24
C ASP A 96 -4.33 2.14 4.42
N ILE A 97 -3.86 2.53 5.62
CA ILE A 97 -4.65 2.57 6.85
C ILE A 97 -4.86 4.01 7.30
N HIS A 98 -5.96 4.27 8.02
CA HIS A 98 -6.35 5.60 8.47
C HIS A 98 -6.52 5.68 10.00
N GLU A 99 -6.73 4.53 10.65
CA GLU A 99 -6.91 4.37 12.09
C GLU A 99 -5.99 3.26 12.62
N SER A 100 -5.47 3.39 13.83
CA SER A 100 -4.51 2.45 14.41
C SER A 100 -5.04 1.02 14.52
N TRP A 101 -6.34 0.85 14.80
CA TRP A 101 -6.97 -0.47 14.91
C TRP A 101 -7.06 -1.22 13.58
N GLN A 102 -6.92 -0.54 12.44
CA GLN A 102 -6.91 -1.16 11.11
C GLN A 102 -5.57 -1.87 10.81
N ALA A 103 -4.51 -1.53 11.51
CA ALA A 103 -3.17 -2.01 11.19
C ALA A 103 -3.07 -3.54 11.28
N GLU A 104 -3.57 -4.14 12.36
CA GLU A 104 -3.51 -5.58 12.56
C GLU A 104 -4.27 -6.36 11.48
N PRO A 105 -5.58 -6.13 11.23
CA PRO A 105 -6.31 -6.86 10.19
C PRO A 105 -5.73 -6.63 8.80
N VAL A 106 -5.25 -5.42 8.47
CA VAL A 106 -4.60 -5.11 7.21
C VAL A 106 -3.28 -5.88 7.07
N GLY A 107 -2.45 -5.90 8.11
CA GLY A 107 -1.17 -6.60 8.10
C GLY A 107 -1.27 -8.12 7.89
N ARG A 108 -2.43 -8.72 8.16
CA ARG A 108 -2.66 -10.15 7.86
C ARG A 108 -2.88 -10.43 6.36
N VAL A 109 -3.29 -9.42 5.60
CA VAL A 109 -3.66 -9.57 4.18
C VAL A 109 -2.61 -9.02 3.23
N VAL A 110 -1.97 -7.90 3.58
CA VAL A 110 -1.02 -7.23 2.68
C VAL A 110 0.43 -7.44 3.10
N ASP A 111 1.34 -7.16 2.19
CA ASP A 111 2.78 -7.25 2.39
C ASP A 111 3.39 -5.91 2.81
N ILE A 112 2.73 -4.81 2.41
CA ILE A 112 3.12 -3.44 2.73
C ILE A 112 1.93 -2.70 3.30
N VAL A 113 2.10 -2.09 4.46
CA VAL A 113 1.12 -1.18 5.07
C VAL A 113 1.48 0.26 4.71
N GLN A 114 0.58 1.01 4.09
CA GLN A 114 0.84 2.39 3.71
C GLN A 114 0.22 3.38 4.69
N ILE A 115 1.00 4.40 5.04
CA ILE A 115 0.52 5.57 5.78
C ILE A 115 0.26 6.70 4.79
N PRO A 116 -0.99 7.23 4.71
CA PRO A 116 -1.31 8.37 3.86
C PRO A 116 -0.52 9.63 4.22
N ALA A 117 -0.30 10.50 3.23
CA ALA A 117 0.53 11.69 3.42
C ALA A 117 0.03 12.62 4.53
N PHE A 118 -1.29 12.82 4.66
CA PHE A 118 -1.85 13.67 5.72
C PHE A 118 -1.73 13.06 7.13
N LEU A 119 -1.50 11.76 7.25
CA LEU A 119 -1.38 11.04 8.51
C LEU A 119 0.06 10.64 8.84
N CYS A 120 1.04 11.09 8.06
CA CYS A 120 2.44 10.66 8.20
C CYS A 120 3.11 11.10 9.52
N ARG A 121 2.49 11.95 10.33
CA ARG A 121 2.96 12.41 11.63
C ARG A 121 2.12 11.90 12.81
N GLN A 122 1.16 11.01 12.59
CA GLN A 122 0.32 10.42 13.63
C GLN A 122 1.07 9.28 14.32
N THR A 123 1.63 9.55 15.51
CA THR A 123 2.50 8.61 16.24
C THR A 123 1.83 7.25 16.46
N ASP A 124 0.59 7.22 16.94
CA ASP A 124 -0.12 5.98 17.24
C ASP A 124 -0.37 5.13 15.99
N LEU A 125 -0.64 5.78 14.86
CA LEU A 125 -0.82 5.12 13.58
C LEU A 125 0.49 4.49 13.07
N LEU A 126 1.60 5.23 13.21
CA LEU A 126 2.93 4.74 12.84
C LEU A 126 3.37 3.55 13.71
N VAL A 127 3.16 3.65 15.02
CA VAL A 127 3.46 2.56 15.97
C VAL A 127 2.62 1.32 15.65
N ALA A 128 1.33 1.48 15.41
CA ALA A 128 0.45 0.37 15.04
C ALA A 128 0.87 -0.29 13.71
N ALA A 129 1.22 0.51 12.69
CA ALA A 129 1.73 -0.02 11.43
C ALA A 129 3.04 -0.80 11.62
N ALA A 130 4.00 -0.26 12.37
CA ALA A 130 5.27 -0.92 12.67
C ALA A 130 5.08 -2.23 13.43
N ALA A 131 4.12 -2.27 14.36
CA ALA A 131 3.81 -3.47 15.16
C ALA A 131 3.30 -4.66 14.31
N THR A 132 2.86 -4.42 13.08
CA THR A 132 2.44 -5.50 12.15
C THR A 132 3.62 -6.37 11.67
N GLY A 133 4.86 -5.91 11.81
CA GLY A 133 6.04 -6.56 11.24
C GLY A 133 6.11 -6.53 9.71
N LYS A 134 5.22 -5.79 9.05
CA LYS A 134 5.21 -5.61 7.59
C LYS A 134 6.07 -4.42 7.17
N ILE A 135 6.41 -4.35 5.89
CA ILE A 135 7.02 -3.15 5.33
C ILE A 135 6.05 -1.99 5.50
N VAL A 136 6.53 -0.86 6.01
CA VAL A 136 5.72 0.35 6.17
C VAL A 136 6.15 1.39 5.13
N ASN A 137 5.21 1.74 4.24
CA ASN A 137 5.41 2.79 3.24
C ASN A 137 4.76 4.09 3.70
N ILE A 138 5.57 5.05 4.12
CA ILE A 138 5.09 6.36 4.59
C ILE A 138 5.11 7.34 3.43
N LYS A 139 3.93 7.80 2.99
CA LYS A 139 3.84 8.86 1.97
C LYS A 139 4.20 10.20 2.60
N LYS A 140 5.21 10.86 2.03
CA LYS A 140 5.63 12.18 2.47
C LYS A 140 4.55 13.23 2.13
N ALA A 141 4.12 14.01 3.15
CA ALA A 141 3.26 15.16 2.92
C ALA A 141 4.03 16.29 2.23
N ASN A 142 3.38 17.01 1.33
CA ASN A 142 3.97 18.20 0.67
C ASN A 142 4.30 19.33 1.65
N LEU A 143 3.71 19.30 2.85
CA LEU A 143 3.91 20.28 3.92
C LEU A 143 5.08 19.91 4.86
N ALA A 144 5.71 18.75 4.69
CA ALA A 144 6.86 18.36 5.49
C ALA A 144 8.12 18.95 4.88
N ASP A 145 8.70 19.96 5.52
CA ASP A 145 10.05 20.42 5.22
C ASP A 145 11.04 19.24 5.29
N ARG A 146 12.10 19.28 4.46
CA ARG A 146 13.16 18.26 4.44
C ARG A 146 13.77 17.97 5.81
N LYS A 147 13.66 18.90 6.75
CA LYS A 147 14.18 18.81 8.13
C LYS A 147 13.24 18.08 9.10
N SER A 148 12.00 17.81 8.72
CA SER A 148 11.00 17.19 9.60
C SER A 148 10.80 15.68 9.36
N VAL A 149 11.61 15.09 8.50
CA VAL A 149 11.65 13.63 8.29
C VAL A 149 12.96 13.13 8.91
N VAL A 150 12.86 12.69 10.15
CA VAL A 150 13.93 11.96 10.85
C VAL A 150 13.63 10.49 10.72
#